data_22e4b0ad69b7cfbd40488c8b344b0d7e
#
_entry.id   22e4b0ad69b7cfbd40488c8b344b0d7e
#
_cell.length_a   1.000
_cell.length_b   1.000
_cell.length_c   1.000
_cell.angle_alpha   90.00
_cell.angle_beta   90.00
_cell.angle_gamma   90.00
#
_symmetry.space_group_name_H-M   'P 1'
#
loop_
_entity.id
_entity.type
_entity.pdbx_description
1 polymer ?
#
loop_
_entity_poly.entity_id
_entity_poly.type
_entity_poly.pdbx_seq_one_letter_code
_entity_poly.pdbx_strand_id
1 'polypeptide(L)'
;MTRFSFTRAVLTGAVAASVALASAGAFAQNDLKIGVVSLERILRDAKVAQIASDRLNAEGRQRQDEIEAMTRRFKQRLERFEKEAPSMTESERVAERRALAETERDITRRNREARDEFNQRRNEEVMLLQSRAARVVQDIAKAEKFDLVLYEYFYASDRVDLTKRVIDILDKDVADGKKTTK
;
A
#
# COMPACT_ATOMS: atom_id res chain seq x y z
N MET A 1 53.77 -72.38 48.58
CA MET A 1 52.94 -72.82 47.44
C MET A 1 51.57 -72.17 47.55
N THR A 2 51.38 -71.05 46.99
CA THR A 2 50.06 -70.38 46.96
C THR A 2 49.99 -69.51 45.72
N ARG A 3 49.21 -69.91 44.75
CA ARG A 3 48.93 -69.21 43.54
C ARG A 3 47.68 -68.35 43.78
N PHE A 4 47.85 -67.07 43.80
CA PHE A 4 46.74 -66.10 43.86
C PHE A 4 46.25 -65.80 42.46
N SER A 5 44.95 -65.92 42.27
CA SER A 5 44.20 -65.68 41.05
C SER A 5 43.78 -64.21 41.01
N PHE A 6 44.42 -63.44 40.18
CA PHE A 6 44.04 -62.04 39.86
C PHE A 6 43.28 -62.03 38.55
N THR A 7 41.99 -62.19 38.59
CA THR A 7 41.16 -61.99 37.37
C THR A 7 39.67 -61.75 37.74
N ARG A 8 39.36 -60.67 38.37
CA ARG A 8 37.92 -60.27 38.54
C ARG A 8 37.69 -58.75 38.80
N ALA A 9 38.37 -57.88 38.15
CA ALA A 9 38.15 -56.44 38.41
C ALA A 9 38.20 -55.50 37.18
N VAL A 10 37.92 -56.01 35.96
CA VAL A 10 38.00 -55.13 34.77
C VAL A 10 36.70 -55.08 33.94
N LEU A 11 35.62 -55.67 34.40
CA LEU A 11 34.37 -55.66 33.58
C LEU A 11 33.22 -54.75 34.05
N THR A 12 33.44 -53.86 34.99
CA THR A 12 32.35 -52.98 35.49
C THR A 12 32.49 -51.52 35.14
N GLY A 13 33.52 -51.12 34.37
CA GLY A 13 33.77 -49.72 34.01
C GLY A 13 33.25 -49.26 32.64
N ALA A 14 32.80 -50.18 31.77
CA ALA A 14 32.52 -49.85 30.36
C ALA A 14 31.04 -49.58 30.03
N VAL A 15 30.09 -49.75 30.97
CA VAL A 15 28.65 -49.56 30.70
C VAL A 15 28.13 -48.18 31.15
N ALA A 16 28.86 -47.47 32.00
CA ALA A 16 28.43 -46.15 32.50
C ALA A 16 28.78 -44.97 31.54
N ALA A 17 29.69 -45.17 30.57
CA ALA A 17 30.10 -44.11 29.66
C ALA A 17 29.25 -43.99 28.38
N SER A 18 28.40 -44.98 28.08
CA SER A 18 27.58 -44.98 26.86
C SER A 18 26.21 -44.34 27.00
N VAL A 19 25.75 -44.00 28.19
CA VAL A 19 24.43 -43.37 28.43
C VAL A 19 24.51 -41.84 28.46
N ALA A 20 25.70 -41.22 28.63
CA ALA A 20 25.88 -39.79 28.71
C ALA A 20 25.96 -39.06 27.34
N LEU A 21 26.10 -39.81 26.21
CA LEU A 21 26.16 -39.19 24.87
C LEU A 21 24.82 -39.20 24.13
N ALA A 22 23.76 -39.77 24.69
CA ALA A 22 22.45 -39.81 24.02
C ALA A 22 21.51 -38.69 24.42
N SER A 23 21.89 -37.80 25.34
CA SER A 23 21.03 -36.69 25.79
C SER A 23 21.39 -35.32 25.22
N ALA A 24 22.34 -35.24 24.26
CA ALA A 24 22.48 -34.07 23.39
C ALA A 24 21.50 -34.16 22.19
N GLY A 25 20.28 -34.66 22.46
CA GLY A 25 19.15 -34.56 21.55
C GLY A 25 18.87 -33.06 21.34
N ALA A 26 19.35 -32.57 20.23
CA ALA A 26 19.10 -31.22 19.71
C ALA A 26 17.63 -30.87 19.95
N PHE A 27 17.37 -30.00 20.90
CA PHE A 27 16.26 -29.05 20.77
C PHE A 27 16.65 -28.20 19.58
N ALA A 28 16.36 -28.66 18.38
CA ALA A 28 16.20 -27.81 17.24
C ALA A 28 15.02 -26.91 17.60
N GLN A 29 15.30 -25.84 18.32
CA GLN A 29 14.40 -24.71 18.46
C GLN A 29 14.16 -24.28 17.00
N ASN A 30 13.04 -24.68 16.45
CA ASN A 30 12.53 -24.07 15.23
C ASN A 30 12.24 -22.63 15.63
N ASP A 31 13.29 -21.78 15.59
CA ASP A 31 13.13 -20.35 15.79
C ASP A 31 12.22 -19.85 14.69
N LEU A 32 10.97 -19.51 15.06
CA LEU A 32 9.99 -18.93 14.16
C LEU A 32 10.60 -17.71 13.47
N LYS A 33 10.74 -17.78 12.16
CA LYS A 33 11.23 -16.67 11.34
C LYS A 33 10.08 -15.72 11.07
N ILE A 34 10.04 -14.62 11.83
CA ILE A 34 8.99 -13.59 11.74
C ILE A 34 9.56 -12.37 11.01
N GLY A 35 8.79 -11.85 10.05
CA GLY A 35 9.02 -10.57 9.40
C GLY A 35 7.90 -9.59 9.69
N VAL A 36 8.16 -8.30 9.49
CA VAL A 36 7.15 -7.25 9.53
C VAL A 36 7.24 -6.34 8.31
N VAL A 37 6.11 -5.78 7.90
CA VAL A 37 6.03 -4.84 6.77
C VAL A 37 5.09 -3.68 7.13
N SER A 38 5.56 -2.45 6.98
CA SER A 38 4.73 -1.26 7.16
C SER A 38 4.10 -0.86 5.83
N LEU A 39 2.79 -1.09 5.71
CA LEU A 39 2.03 -0.68 4.53
C LEU A 39 2.00 0.84 4.39
N GLU A 40 1.92 1.57 5.51
CA GLU A 40 1.97 3.03 5.52
C GLU A 40 3.26 3.56 4.89
N ARG A 41 4.42 2.99 5.26
CA ARG A 41 5.71 3.37 4.67
C ARG A 41 5.78 3.03 3.19
N ILE A 42 5.24 1.88 2.76
CA ILE A 42 5.18 1.53 1.33
C ILE A 42 4.36 2.57 0.57
N LEU A 43 3.17 2.92 1.06
CA LEU A 43 2.29 3.90 0.42
C LEU A 43 2.90 5.31 0.37
N ARG A 44 3.76 5.67 1.32
CA ARG A 44 4.40 6.98 1.40
C ARG A 44 5.70 7.06 0.61
N ASP A 45 6.55 6.02 0.71
CA ASP A 45 7.96 6.09 0.32
C ASP A 45 8.26 5.42 -1.02
N ALA A 46 7.41 4.48 -1.50
CA ALA A 46 7.62 3.80 -2.77
C ALA A 46 7.45 4.76 -3.96
N LYS A 47 8.38 4.76 -4.92
CA LYS A 47 8.30 5.58 -6.13
C LYS A 47 7.05 5.29 -6.95
N VAL A 48 6.61 4.03 -7.00
CA VAL A 48 5.37 3.66 -7.67
C VAL A 48 4.16 4.37 -7.06
N ALA A 49 4.12 4.54 -5.74
CA ALA A 49 3.06 5.27 -5.04
C ALA A 49 3.10 6.77 -5.35
N GLN A 50 4.31 7.35 -5.35
CA GLN A 50 4.52 8.77 -5.67
C GLN A 50 4.09 9.08 -7.11
N ILE A 51 4.50 8.27 -8.09
CA ILE A 51 4.12 8.43 -9.50
C ILE A 51 2.59 8.34 -9.66
N ALA A 52 1.93 7.38 -9.01
CA ALA A 52 0.47 7.24 -9.06
C ALA A 52 -0.22 8.45 -8.44
N SER A 53 0.27 8.94 -7.30
CA SER A 53 -0.23 10.13 -6.62
C SER A 53 -0.06 11.39 -7.46
N ASP A 54 1.11 11.58 -8.08
CA ASP A 54 1.38 12.75 -8.93
C ASP A 54 0.49 12.79 -10.16
N ARG A 55 0.29 11.63 -10.81
CA ARG A 55 -0.64 11.49 -11.93
C ARG A 55 -2.06 11.84 -11.51
N LEU A 56 -2.54 11.27 -10.42
CA LEU A 56 -3.90 11.52 -9.91
C LEU A 56 -4.11 12.98 -9.53
N ASN A 57 -3.11 13.60 -8.90
CA ASN A 57 -3.14 15.02 -8.56
C ASN A 57 -3.14 15.93 -9.81
N ALA A 58 -2.42 15.54 -10.87
CA ALA A 58 -2.42 16.28 -12.13
C ALA A 58 -3.80 16.21 -12.81
N GLU A 59 -4.41 15.02 -12.88
CA GLU A 59 -5.77 14.83 -13.39
C GLU A 59 -6.80 15.63 -12.57
N GLY A 60 -6.68 15.60 -11.24
CA GLY A 60 -7.55 16.36 -10.32
C GLY A 60 -7.44 17.87 -10.55
N ARG A 61 -6.21 18.40 -10.73
CA ARG A 61 -6.00 19.83 -11.05
C ARG A 61 -6.64 20.20 -12.37
N GLN A 62 -6.47 19.40 -13.41
CA GLN A 62 -7.10 19.66 -14.70
C GLN A 62 -8.63 19.76 -14.59
N ARG A 63 -9.27 18.82 -13.87
CA ARG A 63 -10.72 18.88 -13.63
C ARG A 63 -11.15 20.14 -12.85
N GLN A 64 -10.36 20.49 -11.84
CA GLN A 64 -10.61 21.70 -11.06
C GLN A 64 -10.52 22.98 -11.93
N ASP A 65 -9.50 23.08 -12.79
CA ASP A 65 -9.31 24.20 -13.71
C ASP A 65 -10.48 24.34 -14.69
N GLU A 66 -11.00 23.22 -15.21
CA GLU A 66 -12.20 23.20 -16.08
C GLU A 66 -13.43 23.75 -15.34
N ILE A 67 -13.67 23.31 -14.10
CA ILE A 67 -14.80 23.78 -13.28
C ILE A 67 -14.65 25.26 -12.92
N GLU A 68 -13.46 25.72 -12.59
CA GLU A 68 -13.17 27.13 -12.34
C GLU A 68 -13.39 27.98 -13.59
N ALA A 69 -13.00 27.51 -14.77
CA ALA A 69 -13.28 28.21 -16.01
C ALA A 69 -14.79 28.33 -16.29
N MET A 70 -15.57 27.26 -16.02
CA MET A 70 -17.04 27.32 -16.09
C MET A 70 -17.60 28.31 -15.10
N THR A 71 -17.12 28.31 -13.87
CA THR A 71 -17.57 29.24 -12.81
C THR A 71 -17.27 30.71 -13.18
N ARG A 72 -16.10 30.99 -13.75
CA ARG A 72 -15.76 32.36 -14.25
C ARG A 72 -16.71 32.79 -15.36
N ARG A 73 -16.98 31.92 -16.33
CA ARG A 73 -17.96 32.23 -17.43
C ARG A 73 -19.36 32.45 -16.89
N PHE A 74 -19.79 31.67 -15.93
CA PHE A 74 -21.06 31.79 -15.28
C PHE A 74 -21.20 33.17 -14.59
N LYS A 75 -20.22 33.59 -13.80
CA LYS A 75 -20.18 34.88 -13.14
C LYS A 75 -20.27 36.04 -14.15
N GLN A 76 -19.48 35.98 -15.22
CA GLN A 76 -19.51 36.99 -16.29
C GLN A 76 -20.86 37.06 -16.99
N ARG A 77 -21.53 35.89 -17.19
CA ARG A 77 -22.86 35.85 -17.78
C ARG A 77 -23.93 36.41 -16.84
N LEU A 78 -23.84 36.12 -15.55
CA LEU A 78 -24.69 36.67 -14.52
C LEU A 78 -24.58 38.20 -14.45
N GLU A 79 -23.36 38.73 -14.38
CA GLU A 79 -23.11 40.16 -14.38
C GLU A 79 -23.67 40.89 -15.63
N ARG A 80 -23.56 40.26 -16.80
CA ARG A 80 -24.18 40.79 -18.03
C ARG A 80 -25.69 40.78 -17.94
N PHE A 81 -26.26 39.68 -17.50
CA PHE A 81 -27.71 39.58 -17.32
C PHE A 81 -28.24 40.64 -16.37
N GLU A 82 -27.60 40.90 -15.24
CA GLU A 82 -27.99 41.93 -14.29
C GLU A 82 -28.00 43.32 -14.92
N LYS A 83 -27.05 43.64 -15.80
CA LYS A 83 -26.97 44.93 -16.51
C LYS A 83 -27.98 45.05 -17.62
N GLU A 84 -28.24 43.99 -18.37
CA GLU A 84 -29.06 44.01 -19.57
C GLU A 84 -30.55 43.66 -19.32
N ALA A 85 -30.86 43.05 -18.17
CA ALA A 85 -32.21 42.63 -17.82
C ALA A 85 -33.28 43.72 -17.94
N PRO A 86 -33.00 45.02 -17.59
CA PRO A 86 -33.98 46.08 -17.76
C PRO A 86 -34.39 46.37 -19.23
N SER A 87 -33.51 46.06 -20.18
CA SER A 87 -33.76 46.26 -21.61
C SER A 87 -34.28 45.03 -22.34
N MET A 88 -34.29 43.87 -21.67
CA MET A 88 -34.77 42.57 -22.21
C MET A 88 -36.30 42.50 -22.17
N THR A 89 -36.86 41.76 -23.12
CA THR A 89 -38.24 41.30 -23.03
C THR A 89 -38.45 40.29 -21.90
N GLU A 90 -39.68 40.10 -21.44
CA GLU A 90 -39.99 39.14 -20.39
C GLU A 90 -39.59 37.70 -20.79
N SER A 91 -39.84 37.35 -22.06
CA SER A 91 -39.45 36.04 -22.60
C SER A 91 -37.94 35.80 -22.53
N GLU A 92 -37.14 36.81 -22.92
CA GLU A 92 -35.67 36.75 -22.86
C GLU A 92 -35.18 36.65 -21.43
N ARG A 93 -35.73 37.41 -20.50
CA ARG A 93 -35.39 37.33 -19.08
C ARG A 93 -35.66 35.95 -18.49
N VAL A 94 -36.82 35.39 -18.80
CA VAL A 94 -37.18 34.03 -18.32
C VAL A 94 -36.25 32.96 -18.91
N ALA A 95 -35.92 33.04 -20.19
CA ALA A 95 -35.01 32.13 -20.86
C ALA A 95 -33.59 32.20 -20.24
N GLU A 96 -33.09 33.41 -20.05
CA GLU A 96 -31.74 33.61 -19.49
C GLU A 96 -31.65 33.19 -18.03
N ARG A 97 -32.65 33.44 -17.19
CA ARG A 97 -32.72 32.93 -15.81
C ARG A 97 -32.67 31.37 -15.76
N ARG A 98 -33.40 30.73 -16.67
CA ARG A 98 -33.38 29.26 -16.76
C ARG A 98 -32.01 28.74 -17.14
N ALA A 99 -31.36 29.36 -18.13
CA ALA A 99 -30.02 28.96 -18.57
C ALA A 99 -28.95 29.19 -17.49
N LEU A 100 -29.04 30.29 -16.74
CA LEU A 100 -28.18 30.56 -15.59
C LEU A 100 -28.38 29.50 -14.49
N ALA A 101 -29.63 29.20 -14.12
CA ALA A 101 -29.94 28.20 -13.11
C ALA A 101 -29.48 26.80 -13.53
N GLU A 102 -29.58 26.45 -14.81
CA GLU A 102 -29.06 25.20 -15.32
C GLU A 102 -27.54 25.13 -15.25
N THR A 103 -26.85 26.20 -15.66
CA THR A 103 -25.38 26.30 -15.57
C THR A 103 -24.88 26.15 -14.12
N GLU A 104 -25.55 26.78 -13.17
CA GLU A 104 -25.22 26.70 -11.73
C GLU A 104 -25.36 25.26 -11.21
N ARG A 105 -26.46 24.56 -11.60
CA ARG A 105 -26.66 23.16 -11.26
C ARG A 105 -25.58 22.27 -11.85
N ASP A 106 -25.19 22.53 -13.10
CA ASP A 106 -24.12 21.78 -13.77
C ASP A 106 -22.78 21.98 -13.08
N ILE A 107 -22.41 23.19 -12.70
CA ILE A 107 -21.19 23.47 -11.94
C ILE A 107 -21.20 22.70 -10.62
N THR A 108 -22.32 22.75 -9.89
CA THR A 108 -22.47 22.03 -8.61
C THR A 108 -22.34 20.52 -8.79
N ARG A 109 -23.00 19.98 -9.81
CA ARG A 109 -22.92 18.56 -10.15
C ARG A 109 -21.49 18.15 -10.48
N ARG A 110 -20.80 18.86 -11.38
CA ARG A 110 -19.42 18.57 -11.79
C ARG A 110 -18.42 18.65 -10.64
N ASN A 111 -18.61 19.59 -9.71
CA ASN A 111 -17.80 19.67 -8.50
C ASN A 111 -17.94 18.39 -7.63
N ARG A 112 -19.15 17.86 -7.50
CA ARG A 112 -19.40 16.65 -6.75
C ARG A 112 -18.79 15.43 -7.47
N GLU A 113 -19.11 15.27 -8.75
CA GLU A 113 -18.60 14.19 -9.58
C GLU A 113 -17.06 14.14 -9.58
N ALA A 114 -16.39 15.29 -9.72
CA ALA A 114 -14.94 15.37 -9.70
C ALA A 114 -14.33 14.90 -8.36
N ARG A 115 -14.96 15.26 -7.23
CA ARG A 115 -14.51 14.81 -5.90
C ARG A 115 -14.73 13.31 -5.71
N ASP A 116 -15.88 12.81 -6.12
CA ASP A 116 -16.24 11.39 -5.98
C ASP A 116 -15.32 10.53 -6.86
N GLU A 117 -15.08 10.92 -8.10
CA GLU A 117 -14.15 10.26 -9.02
C GLU A 117 -12.72 10.27 -8.48
N PHE A 118 -12.24 11.41 -7.97
CA PHE A 118 -10.91 11.50 -7.38
C PHE A 118 -10.74 10.54 -6.19
N ASN A 119 -11.72 10.51 -5.27
CA ASN A 119 -11.69 9.63 -4.12
C ASN A 119 -11.74 8.14 -4.52
N GLN A 120 -12.58 7.81 -5.49
CA GLN A 120 -12.68 6.45 -6.02
C GLN A 120 -11.33 6.01 -6.62
N ARG A 121 -10.75 6.80 -7.52
CA ARG A 121 -9.46 6.49 -8.15
C ARG A 121 -8.33 6.38 -7.14
N ARG A 122 -8.31 7.26 -6.13
CA ARG A 122 -7.35 7.18 -5.04
C ARG A 122 -7.43 5.83 -4.31
N ASN A 123 -8.65 5.40 -3.99
CA ASN A 123 -8.87 4.11 -3.31
C ASN A 123 -8.46 2.93 -4.19
N GLU A 124 -8.75 2.99 -5.50
CA GLU A 124 -8.34 1.97 -6.47
C GLU A 124 -6.79 1.85 -6.55
N GLU A 125 -6.08 2.97 -6.63
CA GLU A 125 -4.60 2.98 -6.66
C GLU A 125 -4.00 2.43 -5.35
N VAL A 126 -4.58 2.78 -4.19
CA VAL A 126 -4.16 2.23 -2.89
C VAL A 126 -4.35 0.72 -2.85
N MET A 127 -5.53 0.20 -3.24
CA MET A 127 -5.80 -1.24 -3.27
C MET A 127 -4.88 -1.98 -4.25
N LEU A 128 -4.60 -1.39 -5.41
CA LEU A 128 -3.68 -1.96 -6.37
C LEU A 128 -2.25 -2.08 -5.80
N LEU A 129 -1.77 -1.03 -5.15
CA LEU A 129 -0.44 -1.04 -4.53
C LEU A 129 -0.36 -2.02 -3.37
N GLN A 130 -1.40 -2.09 -2.53
CA GLN A 130 -1.50 -3.10 -1.47
C GLN A 130 -1.42 -4.53 -2.02
N SER A 131 -2.15 -4.81 -3.09
CA SER A 131 -2.14 -6.12 -3.75
C SER A 131 -0.76 -6.47 -4.31
N ARG A 132 -0.05 -5.50 -4.91
CA ARG A 132 1.32 -5.69 -5.40
C ARG A 132 2.29 -5.93 -4.25
N ALA A 133 2.21 -5.12 -3.21
CA ALA A 133 3.05 -5.29 -2.02
C ALA A 133 2.84 -6.67 -1.37
N ALA A 134 1.60 -7.12 -1.26
CA ALA A 134 1.28 -8.45 -0.71
C ALA A 134 1.92 -9.58 -1.52
N ARG A 135 1.93 -9.49 -2.85
CA ARG A 135 2.63 -10.49 -3.71
C ARG A 135 4.13 -10.50 -3.45
N VAL A 136 4.76 -9.32 -3.45
CA VAL A 136 6.20 -9.21 -3.17
C VAL A 136 6.54 -9.78 -1.80
N VAL A 137 5.73 -9.48 -0.78
CA VAL A 137 5.89 -10.05 0.57
C VAL A 137 5.78 -11.57 0.56
N GLN A 138 4.80 -12.13 -0.14
CA GLN A 138 4.64 -13.58 -0.28
C GLN A 138 5.83 -14.24 -0.98
N ASP A 139 6.38 -13.60 -2.01
CA ASP A 139 7.53 -14.11 -2.74
C ASP A 139 8.79 -14.10 -1.86
N ILE A 140 9.03 -13.02 -1.10
CA ILE A 140 10.11 -12.95 -0.11
C ILE A 140 9.91 -14.04 0.96
N ALA A 141 8.70 -14.15 1.51
CA ALA A 141 8.41 -15.09 2.58
C ALA A 141 8.65 -16.54 2.16
N LYS A 142 8.21 -16.91 0.96
CA LYS A 142 8.45 -18.25 0.41
C LYS A 142 9.93 -18.51 0.13
N ALA A 143 10.62 -17.57 -0.50
CA ALA A 143 12.03 -17.72 -0.87
C ALA A 143 12.94 -17.86 0.36
N GLU A 144 12.65 -17.13 1.41
CA GLU A 144 13.46 -17.08 2.62
C GLU A 144 12.89 -17.89 3.79
N LYS A 145 11.81 -18.63 3.57
CA LYS A 145 11.18 -19.50 4.57
C LYS A 145 10.78 -18.74 5.84
N PHE A 146 10.11 -17.59 5.68
CA PHE A 146 9.44 -16.94 6.80
C PHE A 146 8.20 -17.74 7.19
N ASP A 147 7.99 -17.92 8.48
CA ASP A 147 6.81 -18.59 9.03
C ASP A 147 5.63 -17.65 9.13
N LEU A 148 5.91 -16.34 9.38
CA LEU A 148 4.89 -15.31 9.53
C LEU A 148 5.43 -13.95 9.08
N VAL A 149 4.58 -13.17 8.38
CA VAL A 149 4.83 -11.74 8.11
C VAL A 149 3.62 -10.94 8.58
N LEU A 150 3.85 -9.96 9.45
CA LEU A 150 2.84 -9.08 10.01
C LEU A 150 2.88 -7.71 9.32
N TYR A 151 1.73 -7.10 9.12
CA TYR A 151 1.62 -5.73 8.57
C TYR A 151 1.04 -4.72 9.57
N GLU A 152 0.41 -5.20 10.64
CA GLU A 152 -0.06 -4.39 11.76
C GLU A 152 0.71 -4.77 13.02
N TYR A 153 1.47 -3.82 13.58
CA TYR A 153 2.28 -4.04 14.77
C TYR A 153 2.56 -2.70 15.47
N PHE A 154 2.74 -2.74 16.78
CA PHE A 154 3.10 -1.55 17.56
C PHE A 154 4.60 -1.25 17.52
N TYR A 155 5.41 -2.30 17.50
CA TYR A 155 6.86 -2.20 17.51
C TYR A 155 7.50 -3.37 16.79
N ALA A 156 8.53 -3.07 16.03
CA ALA A 156 9.43 -4.05 15.45
C ALA A 156 10.84 -3.48 15.38
N SER A 157 11.85 -4.32 15.56
CA SER A 157 13.23 -3.93 15.33
C SER A 157 13.56 -3.95 13.85
N ASP A 158 14.54 -3.16 13.41
CA ASP A 158 15.01 -3.12 12.01
C ASP A 158 15.42 -4.50 11.48
N ARG A 159 15.84 -5.40 12.37
CA ARG A 159 16.26 -6.76 12.03
C ARG A 159 15.17 -7.59 11.35
N VAL A 160 13.90 -7.37 11.71
CA VAL A 160 12.75 -8.11 11.21
C VAL A 160 11.93 -7.29 10.19
N ASP A 161 12.28 -6.02 9.97
CA ASP A 161 11.57 -5.11 9.07
C ASP A 161 11.96 -5.37 7.60
N LEU A 162 11.01 -5.84 6.81
CA LEU A 162 11.15 -6.12 5.39
C LEU A 162 10.69 -4.95 4.51
N THR A 163 10.18 -3.86 5.09
CA THR A 163 9.52 -2.76 4.36
C THR A 163 10.40 -2.18 3.25
N LYS A 164 11.67 -1.88 3.60
CA LYS A 164 12.60 -1.31 2.60
C LYS A 164 12.83 -2.25 1.43
N ARG A 165 12.95 -3.54 1.68
CA ARG A 165 13.16 -4.55 0.62
C ARG A 165 11.95 -4.67 -0.30
N VAL A 166 10.74 -4.59 0.28
CA VAL A 166 9.50 -4.58 -0.50
C VAL A 166 9.44 -3.34 -1.39
N ILE A 167 9.78 -2.16 -0.87
CA ILE A 167 9.86 -0.91 -1.63
C ILE A 167 10.87 -1.04 -2.77
N ASP A 168 12.08 -1.51 -2.49
CA ASP A 168 13.15 -1.65 -3.48
C ASP A 168 12.73 -2.58 -4.65
N ILE A 169 11.96 -3.64 -4.39
CA ILE A 169 11.44 -4.55 -5.42
C ILE A 169 10.33 -3.87 -6.23
N LEU A 170 9.36 -3.23 -5.57
CA LEU A 170 8.28 -2.50 -6.23
C LEU A 170 8.81 -1.41 -7.18
N ASP A 171 9.86 -0.72 -6.75
CA ASP A 171 10.47 0.36 -7.52
C ASP A 171 11.28 -0.15 -8.72
N LYS A 172 11.91 -1.34 -8.61
CA LYS A 172 12.58 -2.01 -9.74
C LYS A 172 11.58 -2.45 -10.80
N ASP A 173 10.44 -3.01 -10.41
CA ASP A 173 9.39 -3.42 -11.35
C ASP A 173 8.88 -2.24 -12.20
N VAL A 174 8.86 -1.03 -11.63
CA VAL A 174 8.52 0.20 -12.37
C VAL A 174 9.63 0.59 -13.35
N ALA A 175 10.89 0.52 -12.92
CA ALA A 175 12.04 0.88 -13.77
C ALA A 175 12.18 -0.08 -14.98
N ASP A 176 11.90 -1.37 -14.77
CA ASP A 176 11.98 -2.41 -15.80
C ASP A 176 10.76 -2.43 -16.74
N GLY A 177 9.83 -1.48 -16.60
CA GLY A 177 8.65 -1.37 -17.47
C GLY A 177 7.73 -2.59 -17.39
N LYS A 178 7.87 -3.44 -16.38
CA LYS A 178 6.96 -4.54 -16.10
C LYS A 178 5.59 -3.96 -15.77
N LYS A 179 4.79 -3.70 -16.81
CA LYS A 179 3.35 -3.58 -16.67
C LYS A 179 2.89 -4.89 -16.06
N THR A 180 2.68 -4.90 -14.76
CA THR A 180 2.10 -6.06 -14.09
C THR A 180 0.67 -6.16 -14.58
N THR A 181 0.51 -6.90 -15.68
CA THR A 181 -0.77 -7.29 -16.24
C THR A 181 -1.47 -8.16 -15.21
N LYS A 182 -2.70 -7.76 -14.88
CA LYS A 182 -3.80 -8.47 -14.22
C LYS A 182 -3.46 -9.44 -13.08
#